data_edc3e99b83030c34f3b52d473e9547d6
#
_entry.id   edc3e99b83030c34f3b52d473e9547d6
#
_cell.length_a   1.000
_cell.length_b   1.000
_cell.length_c   1.000
_cell.angle_alpha   90.00
_cell.angle_beta   90.00
_cell.angle_gamma   90.00
#
_symmetry.space_group_name_H-M   'P 1'
#
loop_
_entity.id
_entity.type
_entity.pdbx_description
1 polymer ?
#
loop_
_entity_poly.entity_id
_entity_poly.type
_entity_poly.pdbx_seq_one_letter_code
_entity_poly.pdbx_strand_id
1 'polypeptide(L)'
;PDTRISPKIKMNYLSTEEDREIAGKSLKIVRNIVMNSKAYKEYEPEELRPGINITDNETLATEAGKFANTIFHPVSTCRMGKDENAVVSDRLIAHGLSNLRIVDASVMPHITSGNTNAPTIMIAEKAADMIIEDSKL
;
A
#
# COMPACT_ATOMS: atom_id res chain seq x y z
N PRO A 1 -17.77 14.79 -18.77
CA PRO A 1 -17.44 14.66 -17.33
C PRO A 1 -17.47 16.04 -16.68
N ASP A 2 -18.14 16.19 -15.55
CA ASP A 2 -18.18 17.45 -14.81
C ASP A 2 -17.03 17.47 -13.79
N THR A 3 -16.02 18.29 -14.00
CA THR A 3 -14.82 18.38 -13.16
C THR A 3 -15.09 18.96 -11.76
N ARG A 4 -16.28 19.51 -11.51
CA ARG A 4 -16.73 20.00 -10.20
C ARG A 4 -17.18 18.86 -9.27
N ILE A 5 -17.43 17.69 -9.83
CA ILE A 5 -17.84 16.50 -9.06
C ILE A 5 -16.58 15.74 -8.65
N SER A 6 -16.41 15.55 -7.34
CA SER A 6 -15.31 14.75 -6.81
C SER A 6 -15.36 13.31 -7.32
N PRO A 7 -14.21 12.69 -7.60
CA PRO A 7 -14.17 11.29 -8.04
C PRO A 7 -14.73 10.35 -6.97
N LYS A 8 -15.39 9.29 -7.40
CA LYS A 8 -15.81 8.21 -6.50
C LYS A 8 -14.60 7.33 -6.21
N ILE A 9 -14.14 7.35 -4.97
CA ILE A 9 -12.99 6.55 -4.52
C ILE A 9 -13.50 5.41 -3.64
N LYS A 10 -13.21 4.16 -4.04
CA LYS A 10 -13.52 2.95 -3.27
C LYS A 10 -12.24 2.17 -3.10
N MET A 11 -11.61 2.28 -1.94
CA MET A 11 -10.34 1.59 -1.65
C MET A 11 -10.53 0.10 -1.36
N ASN A 12 -11.73 -0.29 -0.95
CA ASN A 12 -12.11 -1.68 -0.71
C ASN A 12 -11.21 -2.42 0.29
N TYR A 13 -10.75 -1.72 1.34
CA TYR A 13 -9.89 -2.27 2.38
C TYR A 13 -10.50 -3.50 3.06
N LEU A 14 -9.65 -4.45 3.46
CA LEU A 14 -10.02 -5.70 4.15
C LEU A 14 -11.06 -6.55 3.38
N SER A 15 -11.10 -6.45 2.06
CA SER A 15 -12.01 -7.22 1.22
C SER A 15 -11.54 -8.65 0.97
N THR A 16 -10.23 -8.92 1.09
CA THR A 16 -9.65 -10.24 0.93
C THR A 16 -9.49 -10.93 2.28
N GLU A 17 -9.51 -12.26 2.29
CA GLU A 17 -9.26 -13.06 3.48
C GLU A 17 -7.82 -12.83 4.00
N GLU A 18 -6.86 -12.74 3.08
CA GLU A 18 -5.45 -12.48 3.41
C GLU A 18 -5.28 -11.15 4.13
N ASP A 19 -5.87 -10.06 3.63
CA ASP A 19 -5.79 -8.75 4.28
C ASP A 19 -6.40 -8.77 5.69
N ARG A 20 -7.52 -9.47 5.86
CA ARG A 20 -8.17 -9.63 7.17
C ARG A 20 -7.30 -10.43 8.14
N GLU A 21 -6.70 -11.52 7.65
CA GLU A 21 -5.80 -12.34 8.44
C GLU A 21 -4.58 -11.52 8.91
N ILE A 22 -3.97 -10.77 8.01
CA ILE A 22 -2.82 -9.89 8.30
C ILE A 22 -3.21 -8.79 9.29
N ALA A 23 -4.35 -8.14 9.11
CA ALA A 23 -4.82 -7.09 10.01
C ALA A 23 -5.00 -7.60 11.45
N GLY A 24 -5.65 -8.75 11.63
CA GLY A 24 -5.82 -9.36 12.95
C GLY A 24 -4.49 -9.78 13.58
N LYS A 25 -3.59 -10.40 12.80
CA LYS A 25 -2.23 -10.77 13.25
C LYS A 25 -1.41 -9.54 13.64
N SER A 26 -1.50 -8.46 12.88
CA SER A 26 -0.78 -7.21 13.17
C SER A 26 -1.16 -6.64 14.52
N LEU A 27 -2.46 -6.59 14.84
CA LEU A 27 -2.92 -6.15 16.17
C LEU A 27 -2.38 -7.03 17.31
N LYS A 28 -2.33 -8.35 17.11
CA LYS A 28 -1.74 -9.29 18.10
C LYS A 28 -0.25 -9.01 18.32
N ILE A 29 0.49 -8.74 17.25
CA ILE A 29 1.93 -8.44 17.33
C ILE A 29 2.14 -7.14 18.11
N VAL A 30 1.43 -6.07 17.75
CA VAL A 30 1.53 -4.78 18.44
C VAL A 30 1.16 -4.92 19.92
N ARG A 31 0.05 -5.58 20.22
CA ARG A 31 -0.36 -5.90 21.59
C ARG A 31 0.76 -6.62 22.37
N ASN A 32 1.33 -7.67 21.78
CA ASN A 32 2.41 -8.42 22.41
C ASN A 32 3.65 -7.55 22.68
N ILE A 33 4.03 -6.69 21.73
CA ILE A 33 5.16 -5.76 21.89
C ILE A 33 4.89 -4.79 23.03
N VAL A 34 3.71 -4.17 23.07
CA VAL A 34 3.41 -3.10 24.04
C VAL A 34 3.14 -3.69 25.43
N MET A 35 2.30 -4.72 25.53
CA MET A 35 1.84 -5.25 26.83
C MET A 35 2.84 -6.18 27.51
N ASN A 36 3.70 -6.87 26.76
CA ASN A 36 4.60 -7.90 27.28
C ASN A 36 6.09 -7.51 27.23
N SER A 37 6.45 -6.44 26.57
CA SER A 37 7.85 -6.00 26.50
C SER A 37 8.30 -5.34 27.80
N LYS A 38 9.53 -5.68 28.21
CA LYS A 38 10.17 -5.04 29.39
C LYS A 38 10.34 -3.51 29.20
N ALA A 39 10.51 -3.07 27.95
CA ALA A 39 10.73 -1.65 27.63
C ALA A 39 9.51 -0.77 27.93
N TYR A 40 8.30 -1.34 27.85
CA TYR A 40 7.07 -0.58 28.12
C TYR A 40 6.49 -0.79 29.52
N LYS A 41 7.05 -1.74 30.29
CA LYS A 41 6.49 -2.12 31.58
C LYS A 41 6.40 -0.96 32.59
N GLU A 42 7.36 -0.05 32.57
CA GLU A 42 7.39 1.11 33.47
C GLU A 42 6.28 2.13 33.18
N TYR A 43 5.69 2.10 31.97
CA TYR A 43 4.62 3.00 31.57
C TYR A 43 3.22 2.44 31.87
N GLU A 44 3.13 1.21 32.40
CA GLU A 44 1.89 0.52 32.72
C GLU A 44 0.84 0.64 31.58
N PRO A 45 1.18 0.23 30.33
CA PRO A 45 0.33 0.47 29.17
C PRO A 45 -1.02 -0.23 29.31
N GLU A 46 -2.07 0.44 28.87
CA GLU A 46 -3.43 -0.08 28.85
C GLU A 46 -3.97 -0.06 27.41
N GLU A 47 -4.57 -1.18 26.96
CA GLU A 47 -5.13 -1.27 25.62
C GLU A 47 -6.53 -0.67 25.58
N LEU A 48 -6.67 0.46 24.89
CA LEU A 48 -7.95 1.15 24.71
C LEU A 48 -8.79 0.54 23.58
N ARG A 49 -8.16 0.12 22.49
CA ARG A 49 -8.83 -0.45 21.31
C ARG A 49 -7.95 -1.50 20.65
N PRO A 50 -8.55 -2.60 20.17
CA PRO A 50 -9.97 -2.99 20.25
C PRO A 50 -10.39 -3.47 21.64
N GLY A 51 -9.49 -3.65 22.57
CA GLY A 51 -9.69 -4.15 23.93
C GLY A 51 -9.11 -5.55 24.13
N ILE A 52 -8.41 -5.74 25.23
CA ILE A 52 -7.61 -6.92 25.56
C ILE A 52 -8.38 -8.25 25.51
N ASN A 53 -9.70 -8.19 25.73
CA ASN A 53 -10.55 -9.39 25.74
C ASN A 53 -10.86 -9.94 24.35
N ILE A 54 -10.60 -9.17 23.27
CA ILE A 54 -10.78 -9.63 21.91
C ILE A 54 -9.50 -10.33 21.47
N THR A 55 -9.58 -11.66 21.28
CA THR A 55 -8.40 -12.50 20.99
C THR A 55 -8.48 -13.25 19.66
N ASP A 56 -9.68 -13.49 19.14
CA ASP A 56 -9.84 -14.16 17.84
C ASP A 56 -9.46 -13.22 16.69
N ASN A 57 -8.90 -13.82 15.62
CA ASN A 57 -8.31 -13.04 14.54
C ASN A 57 -9.34 -12.31 13.68
N GLU A 58 -10.50 -12.92 13.47
CA GLU A 58 -11.55 -12.38 12.62
C GLU A 58 -12.23 -11.16 13.28
N THR A 59 -12.50 -11.25 14.57
CA THR A 59 -13.02 -10.13 15.35
C THR A 59 -12.00 -8.99 15.41
N LEU A 60 -10.71 -9.30 15.62
CA LEU A 60 -9.64 -8.30 15.56
C LEU A 60 -9.58 -7.59 14.20
N ALA A 61 -9.67 -8.33 13.08
CA ALA A 61 -9.70 -7.74 11.75
C ALA A 61 -10.93 -6.84 11.54
N THR A 62 -12.08 -7.27 12.02
CA THR A 62 -13.32 -6.48 11.98
C THR A 62 -13.21 -5.19 12.79
N GLU A 63 -12.66 -5.27 14.00
CA GLU A 63 -12.41 -4.10 14.83
C GLU A 63 -11.37 -3.16 14.20
N ALA A 64 -10.28 -3.72 13.62
CA ALA A 64 -9.30 -2.92 12.88
C ALA A 64 -9.98 -2.05 11.81
N GLY A 65 -10.91 -2.60 11.05
CA GLY A 65 -11.65 -1.88 10.01
C GLY A 65 -12.47 -0.68 10.53
N LYS A 66 -12.76 -0.62 11.83
CA LYS A 66 -13.53 0.49 12.43
C LYS A 66 -12.66 1.72 12.77
N PHE A 67 -11.35 1.54 12.98
CA PHE A 67 -10.47 2.62 13.42
C PHE A 67 -9.16 2.74 12.62
N ALA A 68 -8.81 1.74 11.81
CA ALA A 68 -7.65 1.83 10.93
C ALA A 68 -7.86 2.90 9.86
N ASN A 69 -6.76 3.52 9.44
CA ASN A 69 -6.75 4.52 8.38
C ASN A 69 -5.61 4.21 7.40
N THR A 70 -5.70 4.80 6.21
CA THR A 70 -4.60 4.74 5.25
C THR A 70 -3.40 5.53 5.74
N ILE A 71 -2.19 5.05 5.42
CA ILE A 71 -0.94 5.82 5.58
C ILE A 71 -0.55 6.58 4.32
N PHE A 72 -1.47 6.69 3.35
CA PHE A 72 -1.33 7.47 2.12
C PHE A 72 -0.20 7.00 1.18
N HIS A 73 -0.02 5.69 1.07
CA HIS A 73 0.92 5.07 0.13
C HIS A 73 0.21 4.23 -0.95
N PRO A 74 -0.70 4.83 -1.76
CA PRO A 74 -1.35 4.09 -2.85
C PRO A 74 -0.36 3.75 -3.95
N VAL A 75 -0.48 2.52 -4.48
CA VAL A 75 0.35 1.98 -5.56
C VAL A 75 -0.51 1.18 -6.54
N SER A 76 0.08 0.67 -7.62
CA SER A 76 -0.47 -0.35 -8.51
C SER A 76 -1.62 0.07 -9.43
N THR A 77 -2.11 1.30 -9.40
CA THR A 77 -3.21 1.75 -10.28
C THR A 77 -2.81 1.82 -11.76
N CYS A 78 -1.52 1.91 -12.06
CA CYS A 78 -0.94 1.81 -13.40
C CYS A 78 0.20 0.80 -13.43
N ARG A 79 0.00 -0.38 -12.79
CA ARG A 79 1.05 -1.33 -12.52
C ARG A 79 1.80 -1.78 -13.77
N MET A 80 3.11 -1.97 -13.64
CA MET A 80 3.92 -2.56 -14.68
C MET A 80 3.72 -4.08 -14.77
N GLY A 81 3.87 -4.61 -15.97
CA GLY A 81 3.78 -6.05 -16.22
C GLY A 81 3.67 -6.39 -17.69
N LYS A 82 3.52 -7.70 -17.96
CA LYS A 82 3.38 -8.26 -19.32
C LYS A 82 2.01 -8.92 -19.54
N ASP A 83 1.20 -9.03 -18.49
CA ASP A 83 -0.13 -9.61 -18.57
C ASP A 83 -1.16 -8.58 -19.07
N GLU A 84 -2.36 -9.05 -19.40
CA GLU A 84 -3.44 -8.25 -19.99
C GLU A 84 -3.95 -7.10 -19.10
N ASN A 85 -3.72 -7.18 -17.79
CA ASN A 85 -4.12 -6.16 -16.83
C ASN A 85 -3.00 -5.17 -16.51
N ALA A 86 -1.80 -5.34 -17.07
CA ALA A 86 -0.71 -4.39 -16.91
C ALA A 86 -0.96 -3.12 -17.72
N VAL A 87 -0.67 -1.97 -17.15
CA VAL A 87 -0.87 -0.66 -17.79
C VAL A 87 0.40 -0.20 -18.50
N VAL A 88 1.57 -0.48 -17.93
CA VAL A 88 2.85 -0.11 -18.52
C VAL A 88 3.79 -1.31 -18.60
N SER A 89 4.74 -1.23 -19.55
CA SER A 89 5.84 -2.19 -19.68
C SER A 89 6.88 -2.05 -18.56
N ASP A 90 7.89 -2.92 -18.57
CA ASP A 90 9.09 -2.81 -17.71
C ASP A 90 9.95 -1.57 -18.02
N ARG A 91 9.75 -0.91 -19.16
CA ARG A 91 10.30 0.42 -19.47
C ARG A 91 9.33 1.56 -19.22
N LEU A 92 8.26 1.31 -18.48
CA LEU A 92 7.25 2.29 -18.07
C LEU A 92 6.47 2.93 -19.23
N ILE A 93 6.49 2.31 -20.43
CA ILE A 93 5.74 2.75 -21.60
C ILE A 93 4.31 2.20 -21.49
N ALA A 94 3.32 3.05 -21.68
CA ALA A 94 1.91 2.66 -21.65
C ALA A 94 1.58 1.69 -22.78
N HIS A 95 0.98 0.55 -22.46
CA HIS A 95 0.58 -0.44 -23.45
C HIS A 95 -0.50 0.13 -24.38
N GLY A 96 -0.33 -0.12 -25.69
CA GLY A 96 -1.27 0.33 -26.71
C GLY A 96 -1.22 1.82 -27.05
N LEU A 97 -0.32 2.60 -26.45
CA LEU A 97 -0.12 4.01 -26.75
C LEU A 97 1.33 4.29 -27.13
N SER A 98 1.54 5.28 -28.00
CA SER A 98 2.86 5.73 -28.40
C SER A 98 3.27 6.98 -27.61
N ASN A 99 4.56 7.09 -27.30
CA ASN A 99 5.17 8.28 -26.69
C ASN A 99 4.57 8.68 -25.32
N LEU A 100 4.03 7.69 -24.57
CA LEU A 100 3.49 7.92 -23.24
C LEU A 100 4.17 7.00 -22.23
N ARG A 101 4.63 7.58 -21.13
CA ARG A 101 5.14 6.87 -19.95
C ARG A 101 4.38 7.29 -18.70
N ILE A 102 4.32 6.39 -17.74
CA ILE A 102 3.85 6.68 -16.39
C ILE A 102 5.00 6.41 -15.45
N VAL A 103 5.36 7.42 -14.62
CA VAL A 103 6.58 7.37 -13.79
C VAL A 103 6.24 7.89 -12.39
N ASP A 104 5.58 7.08 -11.62
CA ASP A 104 5.26 7.36 -10.22
C ASP A 104 4.99 6.05 -9.45
N ALA A 105 4.53 6.14 -8.21
CA ALA A 105 4.24 4.99 -7.37
C ALA A 105 3.17 4.04 -7.97
N SER A 106 2.31 4.53 -8.87
CA SER A 106 1.24 3.71 -9.47
C SER A 106 1.76 2.56 -10.32
N VAL A 107 3.01 2.64 -10.80
CA VAL A 107 3.61 1.58 -11.63
C VAL A 107 4.11 0.37 -10.83
N MET A 108 4.21 0.47 -9.49
CA MET A 108 4.63 -0.64 -8.65
C MET A 108 3.62 -1.79 -8.76
N PRO A 109 4.04 -3.04 -9.03
CA PRO A 109 3.12 -4.19 -9.07
C PRO A 109 2.49 -4.50 -7.72
N HIS A 110 3.25 -4.30 -6.65
CA HIS A 110 2.85 -4.50 -5.25
C HIS A 110 3.41 -3.38 -4.38
N ILE A 111 2.79 -3.15 -3.23
CA ILE A 111 3.32 -2.23 -2.23
C ILE A 111 4.65 -2.76 -1.65
N THR A 112 5.58 -1.86 -1.43
CA THR A 112 6.85 -2.18 -0.77
C THR A 112 6.66 -2.39 0.74
N SER A 113 7.62 -3.07 1.38
CA SER A 113 7.58 -3.35 2.83
C SER A 113 7.79 -2.13 3.74
N GLY A 114 8.09 -0.97 3.15
CA GLY A 114 8.28 0.30 3.85
C GLY A 114 7.60 1.44 3.10
N ASN A 115 7.86 2.66 3.54
CA ASN A 115 7.31 3.87 2.93
C ASN A 115 7.70 3.98 1.45
N THR A 116 6.77 4.45 0.63
CA THR A 116 6.90 4.45 -0.84
C THR A 116 7.75 5.58 -1.41
N ASN A 117 8.23 6.53 -0.61
CA ASN A 117 9.00 7.67 -1.10
C ASN A 117 10.32 7.26 -1.78
N ALA A 118 11.15 6.48 -1.10
CA ALA A 118 12.45 6.05 -1.64
C ALA A 118 12.30 5.20 -2.92
N PRO A 119 11.43 4.17 -2.97
CA PRO A 119 11.20 3.44 -4.22
C PRO A 119 10.60 4.29 -5.33
N THR A 120 9.78 5.30 -5.04
CA THR A 120 9.27 6.24 -6.06
C THR A 120 10.39 7.08 -6.66
N ILE A 121 11.31 7.59 -5.85
CA ILE A 121 12.51 8.31 -6.33
C ILE A 121 13.36 7.38 -7.21
N MET A 122 13.61 6.14 -6.77
CA MET A 122 14.36 5.15 -7.55
C MET A 122 13.71 4.87 -8.91
N ILE A 123 12.38 4.73 -8.96
CA ILE A 123 11.63 4.56 -10.21
C ILE A 123 11.84 5.77 -11.12
N ALA A 124 11.76 6.99 -10.58
CA ALA A 124 11.94 8.23 -11.33
C ALA A 124 13.34 8.36 -11.91
N GLU A 125 14.39 8.09 -11.14
CA GLU A 125 15.78 8.08 -11.60
C GLU A 125 15.99 7.05 -12.72
N LYS A 126 15.51 5.82 -12.52
CA LYS A 126 15.59 4.77 -13.54
C LYS A 126 14.83 5.12 -14.83
N ALA A 127 13.67 5.75 -14.69
CA ALA A 127 12.88 6.21 -15.85
C ALA A 127 13.59 7.33 -16.61
N ALA A 128 14.27 8.24 -15.92
CA ALA A 128 15.05 9.30 -16.55
C ALA A 128 16.15 8.70 -17.44
N ASP A 129 16.89 7.71 -16.95
CA ASP A 129 17.89 6.98 -17.76
C ASP A 129 17.25 6.35 -19.01
N MET A 130 16.12 5.64 -18.84
CA MET A 130 15.40 5.00 -19.96
C MET A 130 14.94 6.02 -21.01
N ILE A 131 14.48 7.20 -20.59
CA ILE A 131 14.05 8.26 -21.51
C ILE A 131 15.25 8.82 -22.30
N ILE A 132 16.38 9.03 -21.63
CA ILE A 132 17.61 9.51 -22.27
C ILE A 132 18.14 8.47 -23.25
N GLU A 133 18.11 7.19 -22.92
CA GLU A 133 18.50 6.10 -23.82
C GLU A 133 17.62 6.10 -25.07
N ASP A 134 16.30 6.13 -24.91
CA ASP A 134 15.34 6.05 -26.01
C ASP A 134 15.34 7.31 -26.89
N SER A 135 15.77 8.47 -26.36
CA SER A 135 15.91 9.72 -27.14
C SER A 135 17.12 9.76 -28.07
N LYS A 136 18.05 8.79 -27.93
CA LYS A 136 19.25 8.68 -28.76
C LYS A 136 19.07 7.75 -29.97
N LEU A 137 17.93 7.10 -30.07
CA LEU A 137 17.53 6.21 -31.18
C LEU A 137 16.68 6.96 -32.20
#